data_152bd4743c924f027770f919204fea5e
#
_entry.id   152bd4743c924f027770f919204fea5e
#
_cell.length_a   1.000
_cell.length_b   1.000
_cell.length_c   1.000
_cell.angle_alpha   90.00
_cell.angle_beta   90.00
_cell.angle_gamma   90.00
#
_symmetry.space_group_name_H-M   'P 1'
#
loop_
_entity.id
_entity.type
_entity.pdbx_description
1 polymer ?
#
loop_
_entity_poly.entity_id
_entity_poly.type
_entity_poly.pdbx_seq_one_letter_code
_entity_poly.pdbx_strand_id
1 'polypeptide(L)'
;MGWILGLGNGVVFRTGSSPARSSYWTPSSAVVEDADPTDVVLTYAKAVNPADAIAGNFTIAGKTISGAVLDGTGKILTLTVTVAFVYGDSITVVANGTNISVTNNINAEAELTTYITGLTTLLSSAQLLRLNTLIKSIKTGLSISALSEAFDTLYVLAGETSESSLKNLVKDAHHCTAVNAPTFTQYEGYVGGATKSLNTNYNPFAQGENYQLNSASLGVYVRTTTIGAYTILGVSDAGNESYINPRMNYDTVGRLYCRVNQATYTYKAATGDTKGMLIASRVGANAVDGYKNGTDLNCSGNTGVSTSLPNYNIHLLALNLPAHTIQHSPDQLSIAFMGKGFSGAEITAITNACEAYMDALGKGVV
;
A
#
# COMPACT_ATOMS: atom_id res chain seq x y z
N MET A 1 -8.25 79.69 53.21
CA MET A 1 -8.35 78.62 54.21
C MET A 1 -8.78 77.40 53.46
N GLY A 2 -8.01 76.48 53.34
CA GLY A 2 -7.81 75.21 53.91
C GLY A 2 -7.04 74.29 52.96
N TRP A 3 -5.95 73.83 53.46
CA TRP A 3 -5.07 72.79 52.93
C TRP A 3 -5.74 71.45 52.74
N ILE A 4 -5.33 70.65 51.74
CA ILE A 4 -4.92 69.24 51.99
C ILE A 4 -4.03 68.79 50.80
N LEU A 5 -2.78 68.44 51.11
CA LEU A 5 -1.93 67.59 50.30
C LEU A 5 -2.48 66.15 50.32
N GLY A 6 -2.58 65.57 49.18
CA GLY A 6 -2.72 64.12 49.00
C GLY A 6 -1.66 63.62 48.07
N LEU A 7 -0.51 63.15 48.60
CA LEU A 7 0.49 62.37 47.90
C LEU A 7 -0.09 60.95 47.65
N GLY A 8 -0.67 60.74 46.52
CA GLY A 8 -1.01 59.39 46.04
C GLY A 8 0.05 58.90 45.07
N ASN A 9 0.93 58.01 45.51
CA ASN A 9 1.81 57.23 44.66
C ASN A 9 0.96 56.30 43.78
N GLY A 10 0.43 56.86 42.68
CA GLY A 10 -0.13 56.09 41.61
C GLY A 10 0.95 55.32 40.88
N VAL A 11 1.14 54.05 41.23
CA VAL A 11 1.83 53.10 40.36
C VAL A 11 1.01 53.01 39.07
N VAL A 12 1.44 53.75 38.04
CA VAL A 12 0.95 53.60 36.70
C VAL A 12 1.46 52.25 36.22
N PHE A 13 0.65 51.23 36.34
CA PHE A 13 0.84 50.05 35.51
C PHE A 13 0.68 50.49 34.07
N ARG A 14 1.81 50.75 33.41
CA ARG A 14 1.85 50.73 31.97
C ARG A 14 1.46 49.32 31.60
N THR A 15 0.27 49.09 31.20
CA THR A 15 -0.08 47.98 30.34
C THR A 15 0.69 48.20 29.03
N GLY A 16 1.93 47.81 29.05
CA GLY A 16 2.70 47.69 27.83
C GLY A 16 1.95 46.73 26.95
N SER A 17 1.27 47.27 25.95
CA SER A 17 0.92 46.44 24.80
C SER A 17 2.23 45.82 24.35
N SER A 18 2.39 44.53 24.61
CA SER A 18 3.48 43.77 23.96
C SER A 18 3.43 44.11 22.47
N PRO A 19 4.51 44.62 21.89
CA PRO A 19 4.52 44.83 20.45
C PRO A 19 4.12 43.52 19.81
N ALA A 20 3.25 43.59 18.82
CA ALA A 20 2.73 42.44 18.12
C ALA A 20 3.87 41.48 17.77
N ARG A 21 3.95 40.33 18.47
CA ARG A 21 5.01 39.30 18.29
C ARG A 21 4.93 38.61 16.93
N SER A 22 3.93 38.99 16.08
CA SER A 22 3.64 38.30 14.84
C SER A 22 4.75 38.26 13.80
N SER A 23 5.64 39.28 13.78
CA SER A 23 6.71 39.38 12.76
C SER A 23 7.94 38.50 13.05
N TYR A 24 8.10 38.05 14.28
CA TYR A 24 9.25 37.18 14.65
C TYR A 24 9.04 35.69 14.32
N TRP A 25 7.82 35.29 14.13
CA TRP A 25 7.46 33.88 13.92
C TRP A 25 7.24 33.50 12.45
N THR A 26 7.49 34.42 11.52
CA THR A 26 7.40 34.11 10.10
C THR A 26 8.75 33.63 9.60
N PRO A 27 8.98 32.33 9.41
CA PRO A 27 10.22 31.84 8.83
C PRO A 27 10.31 32.24 7.37
N SER A 28 11.52 32.34 6.85
CA SER A 28 11.81 32.55 5.43
C SER A 28 11.57 31.27 4.62
N SER A 29 11.71 30.10 5.25
CA SER A 29 11.30 28.81 4.71
C SER A 29 10.86 27.85 5.81
N ALA A 30 10.00 26.90 5.46
CA ALA A 30 9.55 25.80 6.31
C ALA A 30 9.46 24.55 5.44
N VAL A 31 10.18 23.50 5.78
CA VAL A 31 10.30 22.28 4.97
C VAL A 31 10.30 21.02 5.84
N VAL A 32 9.83 19.91 5.26
CA VAL A 32 10.10 18.53 5.68
C VAL A 32 10.79 17.84 4.52
N GLU A 33 11.93 17.23 4.79
CA GLU A 33 12.72 16.53 3.77
C GLU A 33 12.48 15.03 3.79
N ASP A 34 12.63 14.39 2.64
CA ASP A 34 12.47 12.94 2.49
C ASP A 34 13.49 12.14 3.31
N ALA A 35 14.70 12.69 3.47
CA ALA A 35 15.77 12.08 4.25
C ALA A 35 15.47 12.06 5.75
N ASP A 36 14.65 12.99 6.25
CA ASP A 36 14.26 13.07 7.67
C ASP A 36 12.79 13.48 7.81
N PRO A 37 11.85 12.56 7.55
CA PRO A 37 10.42 12.85 7.51
C PRO A 37 9.79 13.07 8.88
N THR A 38 10.57 13.03 9.95
CA THR A 38 10.12 13.37 11.32
C THR A 38 10.41 14.82 11.70
N ASP A 39 11.22 15.53 10.92
CA ASP A 39 11.68 16.87 11.27
C ASP A 39 11.06 17.95 10.37
N VAL A 40 10.48 18.98 10.99
CA VAL A 40 10.08 20.23 10.32
C VAL A 40 11.16 21.24 10.57
N VAL A 41 11.85 21.68 9.52
CA VAL A 41 12.93 22.66 9.58
C VAL A 41 12.38 24.05 9.22
N LEU A 42 12.41 24.95 10.20
CA LEU A 42 11.99 26.35 10.05
C LEU A 42 13.23 27.25 9.99
N THR A 43 13.43 27.95 8.88
CA THR A 43 14.56 28.88 8.71
C THR A 43 14.08 30.33 8.86
N TYR A 44 14.75 31.07 9.70
CA TYR A 44 14.42 32.50 10.00
C TYR A 44 15.47 33.45 9.46
N ALA A 45 15.06 34.60 8.97
CA ALA A 45 15.98 35.67 8.54
C ALA A 45 16.76 36.27 9.71
N LYS A 46 16.17 36.27 10.91
CA LYS A 46 16.79 36.76 12.16
C LYS A 46 16.79 35.68 13.21
N ALA A 47 17.74 35.75 14.14
CA ALA A 47 17.82 34.80 15.24
C ALA A 47 16.52 34.81 16.10
N VAL A 48 16.01 33.62 16.40
CA VAL A 48 14.91 33.37 17.32
C VAL A 48 15.45 33.39 18.75
N ASN A 49 14.68 33.93 19.70
CA ASN A 49 15.06 33.84 21.11
C ASN A 49 14.98 32.38 21.56
N PRO A 50 16.05 31.80 22.16
CA PRO A 50 16.05 30.44 22.63
C PRO A 50 14.92 30.11 23.61
N ALA A 51 14.50 31.07 24.44
CA ALA A 51 13.38 30.88 25.38
C ALA A 51 12.01 30.67 24.69
N ASP A 52 11.91 31.08 23.43
CA ASP A 52 10.69 30.94 22.63
C ASP A 52 10.72 29.65 21.77
N ALA A 53 11.91 29.05 21.55
CA ALA A 53 12.14 27.88 20.71
C ALA A 53 11.91 26.56 21.49
N ILE A 54 10.75 26.44 22.14
CA ILE A 54 10.37 25.24 22.91
C ILE A 54 9.15 24.56 22.27
N ALA A 55 9.10 23.24 22.33
CA ALA A 55 8.06 22.43 21.68
C ALA A 55 6.62 22.89 22.01
N GLY A 56 6.37 23.32 23.24
CA GLY A 56 5.04 23.76 23.69
C GLY A 56 4.51 25.04 23.02
N ASN A 57 5.36 25.79 22.31
CA ASN A 57 4.94 26.99 21.57
C ASN A 57 4.45 26.67 20.14
N PHE A 58 4.51 25.39 19.73
CA PHE A 58 4.17 24.95 18.38
C PHE A 58 3.12 23.86 18.43
N THR A 59 2.24 23.86 17.44
CA THR A 59 1.32 22.73 17.21
C THR A 59 1.28 22.38 15.73
N ILE A 60 1.11 21.08 15.45
CA ILE A 60 0.91 20.56 14.11
C ILE A 60 -0.30 19.62 14.20
N ALA A 61 -1.30 19.84 13.34
CA ALA A 61 -2.53 19.06 13.37
C ALA A 61 -2.23 17.55 13.19
N GLY A 62 -2.75 16.72 14.10
CA GLY A 62 -2.58 15.27 14.04
C GLY A 62 -1.16 14.75 14.37
N LYS A 63 -0.24 15.61 14.82
CA LYS A 63 1.13 15.21 15.18
C LYS A 63 1.47 15.66 16.60
N THR A 64 2.24 14.84 17.32
CA THR A 64 2.81 15.22 18.62
C THR A 64 4.25 15.69 18.39
N ILE A 65 4.57 16.91 18.81
CA ILE A 65 5.93 17.44 18.75
C ILE A 65 6.69 16.92 19.98
N SER A 66 7.74 16.15 19.75
CA SER A 66 8.58 15.54 20.78
C SER A 66 9.81 16.38 21.10
N GLY A 67 10.22 17.29 20.21
CA GLY A 67 11.40 18.11 20.37
C GLY A 67 11.32 19.42 19.61
N ALA A 68 12.09 20.41 20.08
CA ALA A 68 12.36 21.65 19.38
C ALA A 68 13.82 22.04 19.66
N VAL A 69 14.64 22.08 18.62
CA VAL A 69 16.08 22.34 18.72
C VAL A 69 16.44 23.54 17.84
N LEU A 70 17.04 24.53 18.45
CA LEU A 70 17.55 25.72 17.75
C LEU A 70 19.05 25.51 17.47
N ASP A 71 19.47 25.79 16.24
CA ASP A 71 20.88 25.70 15.84
C ASP A 71 21.76 26.75 16.52
N GLY A 72 23.08 26.61 16.39
CA GLY A 72 24.07 27.54 17.00
C GLY A 72 24.00 28.97 16.45
N THR A 73 23.36 29.21 15.31
CA THR A 73 23.12 30.55 14.74
C THR A 73 21.86 31.22 15.28
N GLY A 74 20.99 30.43 15.90
CA GLY A 74 19.67 30.86 16.35
C GLY A 74 18.66 31.07 15.21
N LYS A 75 18.98 30.64 13.99
CA LYS A 75 18.16 30.91 12.80
C LYS A 75 17.43 29.66 12.26
N ILE A 76 17.88 28.49 12.62
CA ILE A 76 17.25 27.22 12.18
C ILE A 76 16.67 26.56 13.40
N LEU A 77 15.34 26.37 13.38
CA LEU A 77 14.59 25.65 14.40
C LEU A 77 14.06 24.35 13.79
N THR A 78 14.48 23.23 14.36
CA THR A 78 13.98 21.89 14.01
C THR A 78 12.94 21.46 15.02
N LEU A 79 11.72 21.15 14.56
CA LEU A 79 10.64 20.56 15.34
C LEU A 79 10.55 19.07 15.00
N THR A 80 10.83 18.19 15.95
CA THR A 80 10.72 16.74 15.76
C THR A 80 9.35 16.24 16.18
N VAL A 81 8.70 15.43 15.34
CA VAL A 81 7.42 14.79 15.64
C VAL A 81 7.59 13.30 15.91
N THR A 82 6.67 12.71 16.69
CA THR A 82 6.70 11.28 17.05
C THR A 82 6.31 10.36 15.89
N VAL A 83 5.59 10.87 14.89
CA VAL A 83 5.12 10.12 13.73
C VAL A 83 5.54 10.87 12.48
N ALA A 84 6.30 10.22 11.62
CA ALA A 84 6.80 10.78 10.36
C ALA A 84 5.68 11.38 9.49
N PHE A 85 6.02 12.39 8.71
CA PHE A 85 5.20 12.85 7.60
C PHE A 85 5.37 11.90 6.41
N VAL A 86 4.40 11.95 5.51
CA VAL A 86 4.40 11.11 4.30
C VAL A 86 4.12 11.94 3.06
N TYR A 87 4.39 11.38 1.89
CA TYR A 87 4.07 12.02 0.62
C TYR A 87 2.60 12.48 0.59
N GLY A 88 2.39 13.73 0.19
CA GLY A 88 1.05 14.32 0.07
C GLY A 88 0.45 14.89 1.36
N ASP A 89 1.12 14.77 2.52
CA ASP A 89 0.69 15.46 3.73
C ASP A 89 0.68 16.98 3.52
N SER A 90 -0.44 17.62 3.86
CA SER A 90 -0.53 19.09 3.97
C SER A 90 -0.13 19.49 5.37
N ILE A 91 1.00 20.19 5.50
CA ILE A 91 1.62 20.46 6.79
C ILE A 91 1.47 21.94 7.13
N THR A 92 0.89 22.23 8.27
CA THR A 92 0.83 23.58 8.83
C THR A 92 1.31 23.55 10.27
N VAL A 93 2.36 24.33 10.55
CA VAL A 93 2.81 24.60 11.91
C VAL A 93 2.09 25.83 12.41
N VAL A 94 1.49 25.76 13.58
CA VAL A 94 0.95 26.93 14.27
C VAL A 94 1.94 27.34 15.36
N ALA A 95 2.49 28.52 15.23
CA ALA A 95 3.41 29.13 16.18
C ALA A 95 2.79 30.41 16.74
N ASN A 96 2.49 30.44 18.05
CA ASN A 96 1.88 31.61 18.70
C ASN A 96 0.65 32.17 17.96
N GLY A 97 -0.21 31.29 17.43
CA GLY A 97 -1.42 31.65 16.68
C GLY A 97 -1.16 32.06 15.22
N THR A 98 0.08 32.00 14.73
CA THR A 98 0.43 32.23 13.33
C THR A 98 0.56 30.91 12.59
N ASN A 99 -0.16 30.76 11.48
CA ASN A 99 -0.07 29.59 10.61
C ASN A 99 1.14 29.71 9.69
N ILE A 100 1.99 28.69 9.69
CA ILE A 100 3.18 28.56 8.83
C ILE A 100 2.93 27.36 7.92
N SER A 101 2.79 27.62 6.62
CA SER A 101 2.73 26.53 5.62
C SER A 101 4.10 25.90 5.46
N VAL A 102 4.17 24.59 5.50
CA VAL A 102 5.41 23.81 5.35
C VAL A 102 5.44 23.14 3.99
N THR A 103 6.53 23.29 3.25
CA THR A 103 6.75 22.53 2.02
C THR A 103 7.08 21.09 2.39
N ASN A 104 6.29 20.16 1.87
CA ASN A 104 6.53 18.73 2.03
C ASN A 104 7.34 18.23 0.83
N ASN A 105 8.64 17.99 1.04
CA ASN A 105 9.58 17.50 0.02
C ASN A 105 9.69 15.97 0.01
N ILE A 106 8.82 15.26 0.72
CA ILE A 106 8.79 13.80 0.67
C ILE A 106 8.36 13.35 -0.72
N ASN A 107 9.22 12.61 -1.38
CA ASN A 107 9.01 12.19 -2.76
C ASN A 107 8.00 11.05 -2.87
N ALA A 108 7.31 10.99 -4.00
CA ALA A 108 6.55 9.81 -4.39
C ALA A 108 7.52 8.66 -4.71
N GLU A 109 7.12 7.43 -4.39
CA GLU A 109 7.81 6.24 -4.88
C GLU A 109 7.85 6.24 -6.43
N ALA A 110 8.95 5.79 -7.02
CA ALA A 110 9.15 5.84 -8.46
C ALA A 110 8.06 5.07 -9.23
N GLU A 111 7.62 3.96 -8.66
CA GLU A 111 6.53 3.15 -9.22
C GLU A 111 5.21 3.91 -9.27
N LEU A 112 4.89 4.74 -8.26
CA LEU A 112 3.69 5.56 -8.27
C LEU A 112 3.75 6.58 -9.42
N THR A 113 4.89 7.23 -9.61
CA THR A 113 5.09 8.19 -10.70
C THR A 113 4.87 7.53 -12.06
N THR A 114 5.42 6.33 -12.27
CA THR A 114 5.22 5.55 -13.49
C THR A 114 3.75 5.14 -13.65
N TYR A 115 3.12 4.67 -12.58
CA TYR A 115 1.74 4.19 -12.58
C TYR A 115 0.72 5.26 -12.96
N ILE A 116 0.88 6.50 -12.48
CA ILE A 116 -0.05 7.60 -12.78
C ILE A 116 0.18 8.20 -14.17
N THR A 117 1.34 7.95 -14.78
CA THR A 117 1.64 8.44 -16.13
C THR A 117 0.68 7.81 -17.13
N GLY A 118 0.06 8.65 -17.95
CA GLY A 118 -0.90 8.22 -18.98
C GLY A 118 -2.30 7.89 -18.47
N LEU A 119 -2.63 8.10 -17.19
CA LEU A 119 -4.01 8.07 -16.72
C LEU A 119 -4.79 9.25 -17.32
N THR A 120 -5.98 8.95 -17.85
CA THR A 120 -6.90 9.99 -18.37
C THR A 120 -7.61 10.71 -17.23
N THR A 121 -7.84 10.02 -16.11
CA THR A 121 -8.45 10.57 -14.91
C THR A 121 -7.41 10.65 -13.79
N LEU A 122 -7.17 11.87 -13.29
CA LEU A 122 -6.26 12.08 -12.17
C LEU A 122 -6.84 11.46 -10.89
N LEU A 123 -5.98 10.79 -10.13
CA LEU A 123 -6.35 10.24 -8.83
C LEU A 123 -6.37 11.36 -7.78
N SER A 124 -7.22 11.19 -6.76
CA SER A 124 -7.23 12.09 -5.61
C SER A 124 -5.92 12.00 -4.82
N SER A 125 -5.56 13.09 -4.12
CA SER A 125 -4.39 13.11 -3.24
C SER A 125 -4.45 12.00 -2.17
N ALA A 126 -5.65 11.70 -1.66
CA ALA A 126 -5.86 10.63 -0.71
C ALA A 126 -5.54 9.25 -1.31
N GLN A 127 -5.88 9.02 -2.57
CA GLN A 127 -5.57 7.76 -3.25
C GLN A 127 -4.08 7.66 -3.59
N LEU A 128 -3.46 8.75 -4.02
CA LEU A 128 -2.02 8.79 -4.25
C LEU A 128 -1.23 8.46 -2.98
N LEU A 129 -1.64 9.04 -1.85
CA LEU A 129 -1.02 8.75 -0.55
C LEU A 129 -1.17 7.27 -0.17
N ARG A 130 -2.36 6.67 -0.32
CA ARG A 130 -2.58 5.25 -0.02
C ARG A 130 -1.70 4.34 -0.88
N LEU A 131 -1.60 4.61 -2.18
CA LEU A 131 -0.76 3.84 -3.09
C LEU A 131 0.73 4.00 -2.74
N ASN A 132 1.18 5.22 -2.46
CA ASN A 132 2.56 5.46 -2.04
C ASN A 132 2.90 4.71 -0.75
N THR A 133 1.99 4.72 0.22
CA THR A 133 2.15 3.99 1.48
C THR A 133 2.19 2.48 1.25
N LEU A 134 1.34 1.94 0.37
CA LEU A 134 1.36 0.52 0.00
C LEU A 134 2.70 0.12 -0.61
N ILE A 135 3.20 0.88 -1.61
CA ILE A 135 4.49 0.63 -2.26
C ILE A 135 5.61 0.63 -1.22
N LYS A 136 5.70 1.69 -0.42
CA LYS A 136 6.72 1.85 0.62
C LYS A 136 6.67 0.71 1.65
N SER A 137 5.48 0.32 2.10
CA SER A 137 5.30 -0.77 3.07
C SER A 137 5.76 -2.11 2.51
N ILE A 138 5.43 -2.43 1.25
CA ILE A 138 5.90 -3.65 0.58
C ILE A 138 7.43 -3.61 0.45
N LYS A 139 8.01 -2.53 -0.08
CA LYS A 139 9.47 -2.39 -0.27
C LYS A 139 10.22 -2.53 1.06
N THR A 140 9.73 -1.89 2.11
CA THR A 140 10.32 -2.00 3.45
C THR A 140 10.21 -3.42 4.00
N GLY A 141 9.03 -4.04 3.89
CA GLY A 141 8.77 -5.39 4.40
C GLY A 141 9.56 -6.48 3.68
N LEU A 142 9.88 -6.28 2.40
CA LEU A 142 10.70 -7.18 1.59
C LEU A 142 12.18 -6.80 1.56
N SER A 143 12.57 -5.66 2.14
CA SER A 143 13.93 -5.10 2.09
C SER A 143 14.44 -4.93 0.65
N ILE A 144 13.60 -4.40 -0.25
CA ILE A 144 13.90 -4.14 -1.66
C ILE A 144 13.84 -2.63 -1.96
N SER A 145 14.53 -2.20 -3.00
CA SER A 145 14.55 -0.80 -3.45
C SER A 145 13.48 -0.50 -4.51
N ALA A 146 13.07 -1.51 -5.28
CA ALA A 146 12.04 -1.41 -6.29
C ALA A 146 11.12 -2.64 -6.28
N LEU A 147 9.82 -2.46 -6.57
CA LEU A 147 8.87 -3.58 -6.66
C LEU A 147 9.27 -4.60 -7.73
N SER A 148 9.95 -4.15 -8.80
CA SER A 148 10.44 -5.00 -9.88
C SER A 148 11.53 -6.00 -9.46
N GLU A 149 12.09 -5.89 -8.26
CA GLU A 149 13.03 -6.87 -7.71
C GLU A 149 12.31 -8.15 -7.18
N ALA A 150 11.00 -8.07 -7.01
CA ALA A 150 10.22 -9.16 -6.41
C ALA A 150 8.96 -9.55 -7.22
N PHE A 151 8.38 -8.59 -7.93
CA PHE A 151 7.14 -8.77 -8.67
C PHE A 151 7.32 -8.54 -10.17
N ASP A 152 6.65 -9.33 -10.98
CA ASP A 152 6.47 -9.05 -12.41
C ASP A 152 5.19 -8.22 -12.63
N THR A 153 4.18 -8.46 -11.80
CA THR A 153 2.92 -7.71 -11.80
C THR A 153 2.37 -7.53 -10.39
N LEU A 154 1.77 -6.37 -10.14
CA LEU A 154 0.96 -6.06 -8.96
C LEU A 154 -0.19 -5.16 -9.39
N TYR A 155 -1.41 -5.62 -9.22
CA TYR A 155 -2.64 -4.89 -9.56
C TYR A 155 -3.37 -4.49 -8.29
N VAL A 156 -3.64 -3.18 -8.16
CA VAL A 156 -4.51 -2.64 -7.11
C VAL A 156 -5.90 -2.45 -7.73
N LEU A 157 -6.64 -3.57 -7.82
CA LEU A 157 -7.98 -3.59 -8.43
C LEU A 157 -8.99 -2.75 -7.65
N ALA A 158 -8.79 -2.60 -6.32
CA ALA A 158 -9.56 -1.72 -5.44
C ALA A 158 -9.09 -0.25 -5.56
N GLY A 159 -8.93 0.23 -6.78
CA GLY A 159 -8.53 1.60 -7.09
C GLY A 159 -9.68 2.60 -7.09
N GLU A 160 -9.34 3.86 -7.33
CA GLU A 160 -10.31 4.95 -7.40
C GLU A 160 -11.09 4.97 -8.71
N THR A 161 -10.46 4.55 -9.81
CA THR A 161 -11.07 4.47 -11.14
C THR A 161 -10.90 3.08 -11.73
N SER A 162 -11.78 2.68 -12.64
CA SER A 162 -11.64 1.42 -13.38
C SER A 162 -10.38 1.40 -14.23
N GLU A 163 -9.96 2.55 -14.79
CA GLU A 163 -8.75 2.70 -15.58
C GLU A 163 -7.51 2.39 -14.73
N SER A 164 -7.34 3.10 -13.63
CA SER A 164 -6.19 2.91 -12.74
C SER A 164 -6.13 1.50 -12.18
N SER A 165 -7.27 0.90 -11.85
CA SER A 165 -7.37 -0.44 -11.27
C SER A 165 -6.91 -1.56 -12.21
N LEU A 166 -6.82 -1.33 -13.51
CA LEU A 166 -6.32 -2.29 -14.48
C LEU A 166 -4.82 -2.15 -14.77
N LYS A 167 -4.18 -1.07 -14.30
CA LYS A 167 -2.74 -0.86 -14.53
C LYS A 167 -1.88 -1.73 -13.61
N ASN A 168 -0.76 -2.19 -14.13
CA ASN A 168 0.29 -2.83 -13.35
C ASN A 168 1.07 -1.77 -12.57
N LEU A 169 1.15 -1.90 -11.25
CA LEU A 169 1.84 -0.96 -10.37
C LEU A 169 3.37 -1.12 -10.42
N VAL A 170 3.87 -2.27 -10.87
CA VAL A 170 5.32 -2.57 -10.92
C VAL A 170 6.00 -1.86 -12.08
N LYS A 171 5.38 -1.88 -13.26
CA LYS A 171 5.94 -1.36 -14.52
C LYS A 171 4.85 -1.02 -15.52
N ASP A 172 5.15 -0.17 -16.49
CA ASP A 172 4.22 0.23 -17.56
C ASP A 172 4.07 -0.86 -18.64
N ALA A 173 3.76 -2.08 -18.21
CA ALA A 173 3.52 -3.25 -19.05
C ALA A 173 2.55 -4.21 -18.35
N HIS A 174 1.97 -5.14 -19.12
CA HIS A 174 1.08 -6.19 -18.60
C HIS A 174 -0.13 -5.62 -17.85
N HIS A 175 -0.72 -4.52 -18.37
CA HIS A 175 -1.97 -4.02 -17.82
C HIS A 175 -3.11 -4.99 -18.09
N CYS A 176 -4.04 -5.12 -17.14
CA CYS A 176 -5.20 -5.99 -17.31
C CYS A 176 -6.13 -5.50 -18.40
N THR A 177 -6.71 -6.43 -19.13
CA THR A 177 -7.82 -6.18 -20.08
C THR A 177 -9.07 -6.88 -19.56
N ALA A 178 -10.16 -6.15 -19.46
CA ALA A 178 -11.46 -6.68 -19.08
C ALA A 178 -12.03 -7.60 -20.17
N VAL A 179 -12.40 -8.82 -19.82
CA VAL A 179 -13.04 -9.80 -20.69
C VAL A 179 -14.51 -9.93 -20.28
N ASN A 180 -15.42 -9.67 -21.22
CA ASN A 180 -16.88 -9.70 -21.01
C ASN A 180 -17.35 -8.80 -19.86
N ALA A 181 -16.68 -7.65 -19.66
CA ALA A 181 -17.07 -6.58 -18.75
C ALA A 181 -17.36 -7.05 -17.31
N PRO A 182 -16.33 -7.51 -16.54
CA PRO A 182 -16.48 -7.71 -15.12
C PRO A 182 -16.87 -6.40 -14.44
N THR A 183 -17.64 -6.49 -13.35
CA THR A 183 -18.20 -5.29 -12.71
C THR A 183 -17.17 -4.66 -11.80
N PHE A 184 -16.81 -3.40 -12.07
CA PHE A 184 -15.94 -2.60 -11.19
C PHE A 184 -16.76 -1.92 -10.09
N THR A 185 -16.26 -1.98 -8.87
CA THR A 185 -16.74 -1.19 -7.73
C THR A 185 -15.57 -0.40 -7.16
N GLN A 186 -15.69 0.91 -7.15
CA GLN A 186 -14.66 1.82 -6.62
C GLN A 186 -14.24 1.41 -5.22
N TYR A 187 -12.91 1.35 -4.98
CA TYR A 187 -12.28 0.94 -3.72
C TYR A 187 -12.59 -0.50 -3.25
N GLU A 188 -13.29 -1.28 -4.06
CA GLU A 188 -13.60 -2.68 -3.75
C GLU A 188 -13.01 -3.65 -4.76
N GLY A 189 -12.88 -3.23 -6.02
CA GLY A 189 -12.28 -4.02 -7.09
C GLY A 189 -13.28 -4.57 -8.09
N TYR A 190 -12.94 -5.71 -8.69
CA TYR A 190 -13.71 -6.32 -9.77
C TYR A 190 -14.44 -7.57 -9.32
N VAL A 191 -15.72 -7.68 -9.71
CA VAL A 191 -16.57 -8.86 -9.53
C VAL A 191 -16.62 -9.63 -10.83
N GLY A 192 -16.35 -10.93 -10.77
CA GLY A 192 -16.42 -11.85 -11.90
C GLY A 192 -17.85 -12.32 -12.24
N GLY A 193 -17.96 -13.48 -12.85
CA GLY A 193 -19.23 -14.09 -13.26
C GLY A 193 -18.99 -15.18 -14.30
N ALA A 194 -20.07 -15.77 -14.82
CA ALA A 194 -20.02 -16.98 -15.65
C ALA A 194 -19.10 -16.90 -16.89
N THR A 195 -18.84 -15.68 -17.40
CA THR A 195 -17.96 -15.46 -18.58
C THR A 195 -16.99 -14.31 -18.38
N LYS A 196 -16.96 -13.72 -17.17
CA LYS A 196 -16.28 -12.46 -16.89
C LYS A 196 -14.93 -12.71 -16.23
N SER A 197 -13.87 -12.09 -16.72
CA SER A 197 -12.53 -12.19 -16.14
C SER A 197 -11.68 -10.95 -16.49
N LEU A 198 -10.47 -10.89 -15.92
CA LEU A 198 -9.45 -9.95 -16.33
C LEU A 198 -8.28 -10.75 -16.91
N ASN A 199 -7.92 -10.48 -18.16
CA ASN A 199 -6.69 -10.98 -18.75
C ASN A 199 -5.54 -10.06 -18.31
N THR A 200 -4.54 -10.60 -17.63
CA THR A 200 -3.39 -9.83 -17.14
C THR A 200 -2.41 -9.43 -18.24
N ASN A 201 -2.54 -9.99 -19.45
CA ASN A 201 -1.55 -9.87 -20.52
C ASN A 201 -0.12 -10.24 -20.08
N TYR A 202 0.00 -11.06 -19.05
CA TYR A 202 1.24 -11.60 -18.53
C TYR A 202 1.28 -13.11 -18.72
N ASN A 203 2.28 -13.57 -19.49
CA ASN A 203 2.56 -14.97 -19.75
C ASN A 203 3.87 -15.37 -19.03
N PRO A 204 3.81 -16.23 -17.99
CA PRO A 204 4.99 -16.59 -17.21
C PRO A 204 6.16 -17.18 -18.04
N PHE A 205 5.86 -17.98 -19.05
CA PHE A 205 6.90 -18.60 -19.90
C PHE A 205 7.62 -17.56 -20.77
N ALA A 206 6.89 -16.62 -21.35
CA ALA A 206 7.43 -15.67 -22.31
C ALA A 206 7.98 -14.39 -21.64
N GLN A 207 7.50 -14.03 -20.44
CA GLN A 207 7.68 -12.71 -19.84
C GLN A 207 8.09 -12.74 -18.36
N GLY A 208 8.27 -13.94 -17.77
CA GLY A 208 8.66 -14.09 -16.38
C GLY A 208 10.09 -13.60 -16.13
N GLU A 209 10.24 -12.56 -15.32
CA GLU A 209 11.51 -12.01 -14.83
C GLU A 209 11.82 -12.54 -13.43
N ASN A 210 10.89 -12.32 -12.50
CA ASN A 210 10.94 -12.84 -11.13
C ASN A 210 10.22 -14.17 -10.98
N TYR A 211 9.14 -14.35 -11.76
CA TYR A 211 8.38 -15.59 -11.80
C TYR A 211 9.14 -16.64 -12.58
N GLN A 212 9.81 -17.53 -11.86
CA GLN A 212 10.68 -18.57 -12.41
C GLN A 212 10.17 -19.97 -12.07
N LEU A 213 10.65 -21.00 -12.76
CA LEU A 213 10.18 -22.39 -12.60
C LEU A 213 10.17 -22.84 -11.13
N ASN A 214 11.24 -22.59 -10.40
CA ASN A 214 11.43 -23.02 -9.01
C ASN A 214 11.33 -21.87 -7.98
N SER A 215 10.96 -20.68 -8.42
CA SER A 215 10.75 -19.50 -7.58
C SER A 215 9.62 -18.69 -8.17
N ALA A 216 8.41 -18.88 -7.67
CA ALA A 216 7.24 -18.21 -8.23
C ALA A 216 6.11 -18.09 -7.18
N SER A 217 5.32 -17.05 -7.29
CA SER A 217 4.13 -16.87 -6.45
C SER A 217 2.97 -16.25 -7.21
N LEU A 218 1.79 -16.57 -6.73
CA LEU A 218 0.49 -16.00 -7.10
C LEU A 218 -0.16 -15.50 -5.82
N GLY A 219 -0.66 -14.27 -5.82
CA GLY A 219 -1.37 -13.72 -4.67
C GLY A 219 -2.64 -12.98 -5.08
N VAL A 220 -3.66 -13.05 -4.25
CA VAL A 220 -4.95 -12.39 -4.49
C VAL A 220 -5.65 -12.04 -3.19
N TYR A 221 -6.16 -10.82 -3.09
CA TYR A 221 -7.03 -10.38 -2.01
C TYR A 221 -8.49 -10.53 -2.42
N VAL A 222 -9.21 -11.41 -1.72
CA VAL A 222 -10.60 -11.80 -2.01
C VAL A 222 -11.53 -11.17 -0.99
N ARG A 223 -12.63 -10.56 -1.45
CA ARG A 223 -13.61 -9.90 -0.56
C ARG A 223 -14.88 -10.71 -0.33
N THR A 224 -15.11 -11.70 -1.14
CA THR A 224 -16.32 -12.53 -1.08
C THR A 224 -15.97 -13.96 -0.70
N THR A 225 -16.93 -14.68 -0.10
CA THR A 225 -16.85 -16.12 0.08
C THR A 225 -17.81 -16.78 -0.90
N THR A 226 -17.26 -17.41 -1.93
CA THR A 226 -18.07 -18.14 -2.91
C THR A 226 -17.97 -19.63 -2.67
N ILE A 227 -19.10 -20.30 -2.71
CA ILE A 227 -19.20 -21.76 -2.60
C ILE A 227 -19.16 -22.36 -3.99
N GLY A 228 -18.20 -23.24 -4.26
CA GLY A 228 -18.06 -23.92 -5.55
C GLY A 228 -16.59 -24.20 -5.92
N ALA A 229 -16.41 -24.87 -7.06
CA ALA A 229 -15.09 -25.16 -7.62
C ALA A 229 -14.66 -24.06 -8.59
N TYR A 230 -14.44 -22.86 -8.06
CA TYR A 230 -14.05 -21.69 -8.86
C TYR A 230 -12.58 -21.40 -8.73
N THR A 231 -11.90 -21.12 -9.84
CA THR A 231 -10.54 -20.62 -9.84
C THR A 231 -10.58 -19.09 -9.88
N ILE A 232 -10.03 -18.45 -8.85
CA ILE A 232 -10.03 -17.00 -8.73
C ILE A 232 -8.86 -16.34 -9.44
N LEU A 233 -7.79 -17.08 -9.69
CA LEU A 233 -6.59 -16.61 -10.36
C LEU A 233 -5.88 -17.81 -10.97
N GLY A 234 -5.57 -17.79 -12.27
CA GLY A 234 -4.76 -18.87 -12.79
C GLY A 234 -4.66 -19.02 -14.30
N VAL A 235 -3.81 -19.98 -14.65
CA VAL A 235 -3.54 -20.44 -16.01
C VAL A 235 -3.22 -21.94 -16.00
N SER A 236 -3.57 -22.65 -17.06
CA SER A 236 -3.24 -24.05 -17.27
C SER A 236 -2.76 -24.26 -18.72
N ASP A 237 -1.67 -24.99 -18.89
CA ASP A 237 -1.10 -25.37 -20.17
C ASP A 237 -0.64 -26.83 -20.14
N ALA A 238 -1.44 -27.73 -20.73
CA ALA A 238 -1.12 -29.13 -20.95
C ALA A 238 -0.50 -29.86 -19.74
N GLY A 239 -1.03 -29.60 -18.52
CA GLY A 239 -0.54 -30.19 -17.28
C GLY A 239 0.47 -29.33 -16.50
N ASN A 240 0.79 -28.15 -17.01
CA ASN A 240 1.57 -27.13 -16.28
C ASN A 240 0.60 -26.07 -15.79
N GLU A 241 0.39 -26.02 -14.51
CA GLU A 241 -0.68 -25.18 -13.95
C GLU A 241 -0.14 -24.26 -12.85
N SER A 242 -0.69 -23.06 -12.84
CA SER A 242 -0.49 -22.09 -11.77
C SER A 242 -1.82 -21.45 -11.44
N TYR A 243 -2.38 -21.76 -10.25
CA TYR A 243 -3.68 -21.23 -9.84
C TYR A 243 -3.92 -21.25 -8.33
N ILE A 244 -4.89 -20.45 -7.92
CA ILE A 244 -5.57 -20.51 -6.62
C ILE A 244 -7.04 -20.83 -6.86
N ASN A 245 -7.50 -21.93 -6.27
CA ASN A 245 -8.87 -22.45 -6.44
C ASN A 245 -9.44 -22.85 -5.08
N PRO A 246 -10.26 -22.00 -4.44
CA PRO A 246 -10.94 -22.33 -3.21
C PRO A 246 -12.19 -23.15 -3.49
N ARG A 247 -12.16 -24.43 -3.16
CA ARG A 247 -13.31 -25.34 -3.28
C ARG A 247 -14.11 -25.42 -1.99
N MET A 248 -14.67 -24.30 -1.58
CA MET A 248 -15.47 -24.22 -0.37
C MET A 248 -16.76 -25.01 -0.52
N ASN A 249 -16.96 -26.00 0.38
CA ASN A 249 -18.14 -26.90 0.41
C ASN A 249 -18.42 -27.69 -0.89
N TYR A 250 -17.54 -27.65 -1.88
CA TYR A 250 -17.73 -28.39 -3.12
C TYR A 250 -17.49 -29.89 -2.93
N ASP A 251 -16.51 -30.24 -2.10
CA ASP A 251 -16.12 -31.64 -1.83
C ASP A 251 -16.35 -32.03 -0.36
N THR A 252 -17.30 -31.42 0.31
CA THR A 252 -17.71 -31.65 1.71
C THR A 252 -16.67 -31.25 2.77
N VAL A 253 -15.41 -30.92 2.40
CA VAL A 253 -14.32 -30.62 3.33
C VAL A 253 -13.74 -29.20 3.16
N GLY A 254 -14.19 -28.44 2.15
CA GLY A 254 -13.78 -27.03 1.96
C GLY A 254 -12.28 -26.85 1.74
N ARG A 255 -11.75 -27.26 0.61
CA ARG A 255 -10.31 -27.21 0.30
C ARG A 255 -9.90 -25.91 -0.39
N LEU A 256 -8.73 -25.41 -0.05
CA LEU A 256 -7.98 -24.47 -0.89
C LEU A 256 -6.95 -25.27 -1.71
N TYR A 257 -7.09 -25.24 -3.02
CA TYR A 257 -6.15 -25.83 -3.95
C TYR A 257 -5.18 -24.77 -4.47
N CYS A 258 -3.88 -25.05 -4.36
CA CYS A 258 -2.81 -24.23 -4.87
C CYS A 258 -1.97 -25.02 -5.86
N ARG A 259 -1.62 -24.41 -7.00
CA ARG A 259 -0.61 -24.91 -7.92
C ARG A 259 0.30 -23.78 -8.34
N VAL A 260 1.58 -24.05 -8.43
CA VAL A 260 2.57 -23.12 -8.99
C VAL A 260 3.56 -23.95 -9.81
N ASN A 261 3.49 -23.84 -11.14
CA ASN A 261 4.38 -24.52 -12.09
C ASN A 261 4.42 -26.04 -11.93
N GLN A 262 3.28 -26.71 -11.71
CA GLN A 262 3.24 -28.16 -11.44
C GLN A 262 2.02 -28.83 -12.05
N ALA A 263 2.13 -30.11 -12.36
CA ALA A 263 1.03 -30.92 -12.91
C ALA A 263 0.06 -31.41 -11.81
N THR A 264 0.54 -31.58 -10.59
CA THR A 264 -0.24 -32.06 -9.45
C THR A 264 -0.62 -30.88 -8.53
N TYR A 265 -1.59 -31.06 -7.64
CA TYR A 265 -2.02 -30.00 -6.74
C TYR A 265 -1.56 -30.24 -5.30
N THR A 266 -1.28 -29.14 -4.61
CA THR A 266 -1.24 -29.09 -3.16
C THR A 266 -2.56 -28.48 -2.64
N TYR A 267 -3.01 -28.86 -1.47
CA TYR A 267 -4.24 -28.34 -0.92
C TYR A 267 -4.26 -28.36 0.61
N LYS A 268 -5.11 -27.50 1.18
CA LYS A 268 -5.49 -27.52 2.59
C LYS A 268 -6.96 -27.79 2.72
N ALA A 269 -7.35 -28.75 3.55
CA ALA A 269 -8.73 -28.98 3.92
C ALA A 269 -9.19 -27.98 5.00
N ALA A 270 -10.49 -27.65 5.01
CA ALA A 270 -11.14 -26.85 6.06
C ALA A 270 -10.50 -25.47 6.28
N THR A 271 -10.32 -24.69 5.22
CA THR A 271 -9.77 -23.32 5.30
C THR A 271 -10.73 -22.26 5.85
N GLY A 272 -11.97 -22.63 6.17
CA GLY A 272 -13.02 -21.67 6.55
C GLY A 272 -13.54 -20.88 5.36
N ASP A 273 -13.66 -19.56 5.48
CA ASP A 273 -13.99 -18.69 4.35
C ASP A 273 -12.77 -18.40 3.45
N THR A 274 -12.99 -17.72 2.33
CA THR A 274 -11.93 -17.34 1.36
C THR A 274 -11.55 -15.88 1.42
N LYS A 275 -12.14 -15.10 2.34
CA LYS A 275 -11.86 -13.66 2.47
C LYS A 275 -10.46 -13.41 2.95
N GLY A 276 -9.89 -12.30 2.47
CA GLY A 276 -8.54 -11.85 2.79
C GLY A 276 -7.52 -12.24 1.72
N MET A 277 -6.26 -12.24 2.11
CA MET A 277 -5.13 -12.51 1.22
C MET A 277 -4.87 -14.01 1.10
N LEU A 278 -4.95 -14.53 -0.11
CA LEU A 278 -4.56 -15.90 -0.46
C LEU A 278 -3.29 -15.83 -1.31
N ILE A 279 -2.27 -16.61 -0.93
CA ILE A 279 -1.00 -16.68 -1.66
C ILE A 279 -0.62 -18.13 -1.85
N ALA A 280 -0.25 -18.50 -3.08
CA ALA A 280 0.46 -19.73 -3.40
C ALA A 280 1.90 -19.38 -3.73
N SER A 281 2.88 -19.98 -3.05
CA SER A 281 4.29 -19.68 -3.20
C SER A 281 5.11 -20.94 -3.39
N ARG A 282 6.00 -20.91 -4.39
CA ARG A 282 7.03 -21.91 -4.66
C ARG A 282 8.40 -21.32 -4.39
N VAL A 283 9.15 -21.93 -3.48
CA VAL A 283 10.51 -21.52 -3.10
C VAL A 283 11.58 -22.57 -3.46
N GLY A 284 11.23 -23.55 -4.26
CA GLY A 284 12.13 -24.62 -4.69
C GLY A 284 11.45 -25.63 -5.61
N ALA A 285 12.22 -26.55 -6.20
CA ALA A 285 11.70 -27.54 -7.12
C ALA A 285 10.59 -28.42 -6.52
N ASN A 286 10.65 -28.69 -5.22
CA ASN A 286 9.72 -29.54 -4.47
C ASN A 286 9.04 -28.79 -3.30
N ALA A 287 9.16 -27.47 -3.26
CA ALA A 287 8.67 -26.65 -2.15
C ALA A 287 7.62 -25.65 -2.64
N VAL A 288 6.34 -26.01 -2.48
CA VAL A 288 5.21 -25.14 -2.75
C VAL A 288 4.24 -25.21 -1.58
N ASP A 289 3.74 -24.07 -1.14
CA ASP A 289 2.71 -24.01 -0.10
C ASP A 289 1.67 -22.91 -0.37
N GLY A 290 0.55 -22.98 0.37
CA GLY A 290 -0.53 -22.03 0.36
C GLY A 290 -0.60 -21.27 1.67
N TYR A 291 -0.94 -20.00 1.60
CA TYR A 291 -1.07 -19.11 2.74
C TYR A 291 -2.41 -18.39 2.71
N LYS A 292 -2.96 -18.15 3.89
CA LYS A 292 -4.12 -17.30 4.08
C LYS A 292 -3.83 -16.27 5.16
N ASN A 293 -4.00 -15.00 4.82
CA ASN A 293 -3.80 -13.88 5.75
C ASN A 293 -2.44 -13.95 6.47
N GLY A 294 -1.38 -14.24 5.70
CA GLY A 294 -0.01 -14.36 6.21
C GLY A 294 0.29 -15.67 6.95
N THR A 295 -0.73 -16.49 7.24
CA THR A 295 -0.56 -17.76 7.95
C THR A 295 -0.31 -18.89 6.96
N ASP A 296 0.74 -19.67 7.20
CA ASP A 296 1.04 -20.89 6.47
C ASP A 296 -0.05 -21.93 6.72
N LEU A 297 -0.63 -22.44 5.64
CA LEU A 297 -1.68 -23.46 5.70
C LEU A 297 -1.13 -24.86 5.87
N ASN A 298 0.18 -25.07 5.73
CA ASN A 298 0.81 -26.38 5.75
C ASN A 298 0.10 -27.36 4.80
N CYS A 299 0.05 -27.00 3.52
CA CYS A 299 -0.71 -27.72 2.53
C CYS A 299 -0.22 -29.18 2.39
N SER A 300 -1.14 -30.11 2.45
CA SER A 300 -0.87 -31.53 2.22
C SER A 300 -1.23 -31.93 0.78
N GLY A 301 -0.72 -33.05 0.33
CA GLY A 301 -0.83 -33.54 -1.02
C GLY A 301 0.54 -33.73 -1.64
N ASN A 302 0.63 -33.85 -2.93
CA ASN A 302 1.87 -34.18 -3.62
C ASN A 302 3.06 -33.30 -3.25
N THR A 303 4.26 -33.80 -3.52
CA THR A 303 5.54 -33.14 -3.28
C THR A 303 5.72 -31.81 -4.03
N GLY A 304 4.71 -31.39 -4.80
CA GLY A 304 4.71 -30.12 -5.51
C GLY A 304 5.85 -29.97 -6.52
N VAL A 305 6.32 -31.06 -7.12
CA VAL A 305 7.42 -31.05 -8.11
C VAL A 305 7.07 -30.10 -9.23
N SER A 306 7.99 -29.16 -9.50
CA SER A 306 7.85 -28.26 -10.64
C SER A 306 8.01 -29.03 -11.95
N THR A 307 7.22 -28.69 -12.95
CA THR A 307 7.25 -29.31 -14.28
C THR A 307 7.75 -28.36 -15.35
N SER A 308 7.00 -27.31 -15.66
CA SER A 308 7.42 -26.21 -16.53
C SER A 308 6.60 -24.96 -16.24
N LEU A 309 6.99 -23.83 -16.80
CA LEU A 309 6.20 -22.61 -16.77
C LEU A 309 5.01 -22.74 -17.73
N PRO A 310 3.80 -22.32 -17.35
CA PRO A 310 2.67 -22.29 -18.25
C PRO A 310 2.86 -21.20 -19.32
N ASN A 311 2.55 -21.54 -20.58
CA ASN A 311 2.77 -20.67 -21.74
C ASN A 311 1.49 -20.01 -22.26
N TYR A 312 0.68 -19.48 -21.38
CA TYR A 312 -0.47 -18.64 -21.67
C TYR A 312 -0.63 -17.55 -20.62
N ASN A 313 -1.42 -16.53 -20.93
CA ASN A 313 -1.66 -15.44 -20.00
C ASN A 313 -2.40 -15.92 -18.74
N ILE A 314 -1.98 -15.44 -17.59
CA ILE A 314 -2.75 -15.61 -16.34
C ILE A 314 -4.02 -14.76 -16.42
N HIS A 315 -5.15 -15.32 -16.00
CA HIS A 315 -6.40 -14.58 -15.80
C HIS A 315 -6.70 -14.43 -14.32
N LEU A 316 -7.28 -13.29 -13.97
CA LEU A 316 -7.95 -13.07 -12.68
C LEU A 316 -9.43 -13.34 -12.85
N LEU A 317 -10.09 -13.82 -11.79
CA LEU A 317 -11.50 -14.25 -11.81
C LEU A 317 -11.77 -15.46 -12.72
N ALA A 318 -10.71 -16.15 -13.14
CA ALA A 318 -10.82 -17.35 -13.97
C ALA A 318 -9.55 -18.18 -13.97
N LEU A 319 -9.66 -19.45 -14.36
CA LEU A 319 -8.57 -20.27 -14.86
C LEU A 319 -8.55 -20.17 -16.39
N ASN A 320 -7.49 -19.62 -16.95
CA ASN A 320 -7.29 -19.63 -18.41
C ASN A 320 -6.90 -21.03 -18.87
N LEU A 321 -7.76 -21.64 -19.66
CA LEU A 321 -7.63 -22.99 -20.21
C LEU A 321 -7.81 -22.93 -21.73
N PRO A 322 -6.79 -22.56 -22.52
CA PRO A 322 -6.96 -22.31 -23.98
C PRO A 322 -7.49 -23.52 -24.77
N ALA A 323 -7.23 -24.74 -24.29
CA ALA A 323 -7.73 -25.97 -24.90
C ALA A 323 -9.10 -26.43 -24.37
N HIS A 324 -9.68 -25.73 -23.40
CA HIS A 324 -10.91 -26.10 -22.71
C HIS A 324 -11.77 -24.87 -22.37
N THR A 325 -12.95 -25.09 -21.80
CA THR A 325 -13.80 -24.00 -21.31
C THR A 325 -13.14 -23.34 -20.12
N ILE A 326 -12.96 -22.03 -20.18
CA ILE A 326 -12.45 -21.20 -19.08
C ILE A 326 -13.34 -21.37 -17.84
N GLN A 327 -12.74 -21.63 -16.69
CA GLN A 327 -13.43 -21.70 -15.40
C GLN A 327 -13.46 -20.32 -14.76
N HIS A 328 -14.64 -19.72 -14.71
CA HIS A 328 -14.83 -18.37 -14.15
C HIS A 328 -15.23 -18.42 -12.68
N SER A 329 -14.82 -17.40 -11.93
CA SER A 329 -15.21 -17.16 -10.55
C SER A 329 -16.16 -15.95 -10.44
N PRO A 330 -17.23 -16.03 -9.63
CA PRO A 330 -18.08 -14.90 -9.30
C PRO A 330 -17.53 -14.04 -8.14
N ASP A 331 -16.34 -14.32 -7.64
CA ASP A 331 -15.73 -13.60 -6.52
C ASP A 331 -15.44 -12.13 -6.84
N GLN A 332 -15.20 -11.34 -5.78
CA GLN A 332 -14.69 -9.98 -5.87
C GLN A 332 -13.22 -9.94 -5.46
N LEU A 333 -12.38 -9.37 -6.31
CA LEU A 333 -10.94 -9.25 -6.11
C LEU A 333 -10.52 -7.79 -5.96
N SER A 334 -9.68 -7.50 -4.97
CA SER A 334 -9.20 -6.16 -4.65
C SER A 334 -7.74 -5.92 -5.01
N ILE A 335 -6.88 -6.94 -4.83
CA ILE A 335 -5.45 -6.88 -5.16
C ILE A 335 -5.06 -8.23 -5.76
N ALA A 336 -4.13 -8.22 -6.72
CA ALA A 336 -3.54 -9.44 -7.26
C ALA A 336 -2.10 -9.22 -7.68
N PHE A 337 -1.24 -10.25 -7.57
CA PHE A 337 0.14 -10.17 -8.00
C PHE A 337 0.70 -11.50 -8.51
N MET A 338 1.77 -11.40 -9.30
CA MET A 338 2.66 -12.47 -9.69
C MET A 338 4.12 -12.03 -9.49
N GLY A 339 4.97 -12.93 -8.98
CA GLY A 339 6.38 -12.60 -8.70
C GLY A 339 7.22 -13.80 -8.30
N LYS A 340 8.37 -13.55 -7.68
CA LYS A 340 9.26 -14.59 -7.15
C LYS A 340 8.55 -15.44 -6.09
N GLY A 341 9.15 -16.57 -5.73
CA GLY A 341 8.75 -17.31 -4.53
C GLY A 341 9.06 -16.51 -3.27
N PHE A 342 8.08 -16.34 -2.42
CA PHE A 342 8.21 -15.63 -1.15
C PHE A 342 8.28 -16.58 0.03
N SER A 343 9.16 -16.28 0.98
CA SER A 343 9.20 -16.92 2.30
C SER A 343 7.98 -16.53 3.16
N GLY A 344 7.70 -17.28 4.22
CA GLY A 344 6.60 -16.98 5.13
C GLY A 344 6.66 -15.57 5.74
N ALA A 345 7.87 -15.07 6.06
CA ALA A 345 8.07 -13.71 6.58
C ALA A 345 7.73 -12.65 5.51
N GLU A 346 8.18 -12.82 4.26
CA GLU A 346 7.85 -11.93 3.14
C GLU A 346 6.34 -11.95 2.85
N ILE A 347 5.70 -13.13 2.91
CA ILE A 347 4.26 -13.29 2.72
C ILE A 347 3.48 -12.54 3.79
N THR A 348 3.91 -12.62 5.05
CA THR A 348 3.29 -11.86 6.15
C THR A 348 3.43 -10.35 5.92
N ALA A 349 4.60 -9.88 5.48
CA ALA A 349 4.83 -8.47 5.18
C ALA A 349 3.92 -7.97 4.03
N ILE A 350 3.84 -8.72 2.93
CA ILE A 350 2.95 -8.40 1.80
C ILE A 350 1.48 -8.35 2.25
N THR A 351 1.05 -9.36 3.02
CA THR A 351 -0.33 -9.45 3.52
C THR A 351 -0.67 -8.25 4.38
N ASN A 352 0.20 -7.89 5.34
CA ASN A 352 -0.02 -6.74 6.22
C ASN A 352 -0.09 -5.42 5.44
N ALA A 353 0.76 -5.24 4.43
CA ALA A 353 0.73 -4.06 3.59
C ALA A 353 -0.57 -3.95 2.77
N CYS A 354 -1.03 -5.07 2.21
CA CYS A 354 -2.29 -5.14 1.46
C CYS A 354 -3.51 -4.90 2.36
N GLU A 355 -3.54 -5.51 3.55
CA GLU A 355 -4.63 -5.31 4.52
C GLU A 355 -4.67 -3.85 4.99
N ALA A 356 -3.53 -3.26 5.36
CA ALA A 356 -3.45 -1.86 5.74
C ALA A 356 -3.96 -0.91 4.64
N TYR A 357 -3.70 -1.22 3.37
CA TYR A 357 -4.27 -0.46 2.25
C TYR A 357 -5.79 -0.61 2.19
N MET A 358 -6.33 -1.81 2.34
CA MET A 358 -7.77 -2.07 2.32
C MET A 358 -8.47 -1.46 3.53
N ASP A 359 -7.84 -1.47 4.71
CA ASP A 359 -8.33 -0.79 5.93
C ASP A 359 -8.38 0.72 5.76
N ALA A 360 -7.36 1.32 5.13
CA ALA A 360 -7.33 2.75 4.83
C ALA A 360 -8.44 3.18 3.84
N LEU A 361 -9.03 2.24 3.11
CA LEU A 361 -10.23 2.42 2.29
C LEU A 361 -11.53 2.17 3.08
N GLY A 362 -11.47 1.65 4.30
CA GLY A 362 -12.63 1.13 5.05
C GLY A 362 -13.24 -0.13 4.42
N LYS A 363 -12.42 -0.92 3.73
CA LYS A 363 -12.82 -2.07 2.92
C LYS A 363 -12.07 -3.37 3.27
N GLY A 364 -11.26 -3.37 4.33
CA GLY A 364 -10.62 -4.57 4.86
C GLY A 364 -11.64 -5.66 5.24
N VAL A 365 -11.24 -6.92 5.18
CA VAL A 365 -12.10 -8.08 5.47
C VAL A 365 -11.44 -9.11 6.39
N VAL A 366 -10.27 -8.79 6.95
CA VAL A 366 -9.51 -9.64 7.89
C VAL A 366 -9.53 -9.06 9.30
#